data_52f0d989907a063711e7e5624db87155
#
_entry.id   52f0d989907a063711e7e5624db87155
#
_cell.length_a   1.000
_cell.length_b   1.000
_cell.length_c   1.000
_cell.angle_alpha   90.00
_cell.angle_beta   90.00
_cell.angle_gamma   90.00
#
_symmetry.space_group_name_H-M   'P 1'
#
loop_
_entity.id
_entity.type
_entity.pdbx_description
1 polymer ?
#
loop_
_entity_poly.entity_id
_entity_poly.type
_entity_poly.pdbx_seq_one_letter_code
_entity_poly.pdbx_strand_id
1 'polypeptide(L)'
;MKLLTITFQLLASLFSLFPLRHRIVFLSRQSSKLSLDYKLLIKELERSVSSKQIVVKVTNPETKTSFFTFAKNTLNQLYYARTSKVVIVDGYIPAVSIPKKDKRITVIQLWHSLGAIKKFGYQSLDTPAGRTRKDAETAHMHENYDFIIAGGPGAINAYSEAFNYPEDKVIPLGLPRIDYLLDPNPQSKRRNKVASLKRHNSFLLNGNKNILYAPTLRKGAGYENWLTEALYALSEKYDKIYHSTYNLIIAGHPLDLGFDKNLLKQYPHLHFIPGASTIDLLEIADEVVSDYSAIIFEAGLLNKQLSYYVPDFEQYSQSPGLNIDPRKITSSFVQNYLGHPHYGVTAELAHFVLEKLT
;
A
#
# COMPACT_ATOMS: atom_id res chain seq x y z
N MET A 1 -10.63 -1.84 -26.62
CA MET A 1 -10.89 -0.91 -25.48
C MET A 1 -12.23 -0.18 -25.61
N LYS A 2 -12.53 0.57 -26.68
CA LYS A 2 -13.82 1.32 -26.81
C LYS A 2 -15.08 0.46 -26.58
N LEU A 3 -15.15 -0.76 -27.15
CA LEU A 3 -16.29 -1.66 -26.93
C LEU A 3 -16.47 -2.03 -25.46
N LEU A 4 -15.36 -2.30 -24.74
CA LEU A 4 -15.39 -2.61 -23.33
C LEU A 4 -15.93 -1.42 -22.51
N THR A 5 -15.48 -0.20 -22.80
CA THR A 5 -15.96 1.03 -22.15
C THR A 5 -17.46 1.21 -22.36
N ILE A 6 -17.94 1.03 -23.61
CA ILE A 6 -19.38 1.12 -23.92
C ILE A 6 -20.17 0.06 -23.13
N THR A 7 -19.69 -1.18 -23.10
CA THR A 7 -20.34 -2.27 -22.35
C THR A 7 -20.42 -1.93 -20.84
N PHE A 8 -19.33 -1.41 -20.25
CA PHE A 8 -19.32 -0.97 -18.85
C PHE A 8 -20.33 0.15 -18.59
N GLN A 9 -20.41 1.14 -19.48
CA GLN A 9 -21.36 2.25 -19.35
C GLN A 9 -22.81 1.78 -19.45
N LEU A 10 -23.14 0.89 -20.38
CA LEU A 10 -24.48 0.32 -20.51
C LEU A 10 -24.90 -0.49 -19.28
N LEU A 11 -24.02 -1.37 -18.80
CA LEU A 11 -24.27 -2.15 -17.58
C LEU A 11 -24.39 -1.26 -16.34
N ALA A 12 -23.56 -0.23 -16.23
CA ALA A 12 -23.64 0.73 -15.15
C ALA A 12 -24.96 1.50 -15.16
N SER A 13 -25.43 1.91 -16.35
CA SER A 13 -26.74 2.57 -16.52
C SER A 13 -27.87 1.64 -16.08
N LEU A 14 -27.82 0.36 -16.47
CA LEU A 14 -28.80 -0.64 -16.05
C LEU A 14 -28.79 -0.81 -14.52
N PHE A 15 -27.60 -0.93 -13.90
CA PHE A 15 -27.50 -1.07 -12.44
C PHE A 15 -27.93 0.19 -11.69
N SER A 16 -27.86 1.37 -12.31
CA SER A 16 -28.33 2.63 -11.72
C SER A 16 -29.85 2.73 -11.64
N LEU A 17 -30.60 1.82 -12.29
CA LEU A 17 -32.03 1.68 -12.11
C LEU A 17 -32.44 1.02 -10.80
N PHE A 18 -31.52 0.29 -10.18
CA PHE A 18 -31.76 -0.27 -8.86
C PHE A 18 -31.69 0.81 -7.77
N PRO A 19 -32.45 0.69 -6.70
CA PRO A 19 -32.43 1.66 -5.61
C PRO A 19 -31.05 1.75 -4.98
N LEU A 20 -30.59 2.97 -4.74
CA LEU A 20 -29.38 3.24 -3.99
C LEU A 20 -29.58 2.77 -2.55
N ARG A 21 -28.70 1.92 -2.09
CA ARG A 21 -28.74 1.35 -0.72
C ARG A 21 -27.85 2.14 0.23
N HIS A 22 -28.31 2.32 1.42
CA HIS A 22 -27.59 2.95 2.51
C HIS A 22 -26.53 1.97 3.07
N ARG A 23 -25.42 1.84 2.34
CA ARG A 23 -24.34 0.92 2.65
C ARG A 23 -23.02 1.44 2.14
N ILE A 24 -21.93 0.90 2.73
CA ILE A 24 -20.54 1.14 2.39
C ILE A 24 -20.02 -0.10 1.65
N VAL A 25 -19.42 0.07 0.49
CA VAL A 25 -18.74 -1.02 -0.21
C VAL A 25 -17.24 -0.76 -0.30
N PHE A 26 -16.45 -1.76 0.05
CA PHE A 26 -15.00 -1.79 -0.10
C PHE A 26 -14.64 -2.60 -1.34
N LEU A 27 -13.97 -1.97 -2.29
CA LEU A 27 -13.52 -2.60 -3.52
C LEU A 27 -11.99 -2.57 -3.59
N SER A 28 -11.37 -3.72 -3.89
CA SER A 28 -9.93 -3.82 -4.09
C SER A 28 -9.58 -4.75 -5.25
N ARG A 29 -8.48 -4.43 -5.92
CA ARG A 29 -7.81 -5.27 -6.91
C ARG A 29 -6.33 -5.49 -6.58
N GLN A 30 -5.90 -5.16 -5.37
CA GLN A 30 -4.50 -5.31 -4.95
C GLN A 30 -4.17 -6.75 -4.53
N SER A 31 -5.13 -7.45 -3.94
CA SER A 31 -4.93 -8.78 -3.39
C SER A 31 -6.28 -9.50 -3.25
N SER A 32 -6.24 -10.84 -3.19
CA SER A 32 -7.40 -11.66 -2.79
C SER A 32 -7.70 -11.59 -1.29
N LYS A 33 -6.82 -10.97 -0.49
CA LYS A 33 -7.00 -10.79 0.96
C LYS A 33 -7.25 -9.32 1.27
N LEU A 34 -8.04 -9.07 2.32
CA LEU A 34 -8.22 -7.71 2.86
C LEU A 34 -6.90 -7.12 3.33
N SER A 35 -6.64 -5.87 2.93
CA SER A 35 -5.52 -5.08 3.44
C SER A 35 -5.69 -4.80 4.94
N LEU A 36 -4.60 -4.42 5.59
CA LEU A 36 -4.62 -4.01 7.00
C LEU A 36 -5.56 -2.81 7.22
N ASP A 37 -5.44 -1.80 6.35
CA ASP A 37 -6.26 -0.60 6.45
C ASP A 37 -7.75 -0.90 6.32
N TYR A 38 -8.14 -1.75 5.38
CA TYR A 38 -9.54 -2.16 5.24
C TYR A 38 -10.04 -2.91 6.47
N LYS A 39 -9.24 -3.85 7.02
CA LYS A 39 -9.63 -4.59 8.25
C LYS A 39 -9.87 -3.69 9.44
N LEU A 40 -9.01 -2.69 9.63
CA LEU A 40 -9.11 -1.76 10.75
C LEU A 40 -10.30 -0.82 10.57
N LEU A 41 -10.46 -0.24 9.38
CA LEU A 41 -11.56 0.68 9.08
C LEU A 41 -12.93 -0.02 9.16
N ILE A 42 -13.05 -1.23 8.61
CA ILE A 42 -14.28 -2.03 8.70
C ILE A 42 -14.64 -2.29 10.16
N LYS A 43 -13.68 -2.73 10.96
CA LYS A 43 -13.89 -3.01 12.38
C LYS A 43 -14.36 -1.76 13.14
N GLU A 44 -13.85 -0.59 12.79
CA GLU A 44 -14.26 0.68 13.40
C GLU A 44 -15.67 1.08 12.97
N LEU A 45 -15.98 0.98 11.69
CA LEU A 45 -17.31 1.26 11.15
C LEU A 45 -18.40 0.34 11.71
N GLU A 46 -18.08 -0.94 11.97
CA GLU A 46 -19.01 -1.91 12.58
C GLU A 46 -19.47 -1.52 14.00
N ARG A 47 -18.83 -0.53 14.64
CA ARG A 47 -19.31 0.02 15.92
C ARG A 47 -20.52 0.95 15.73
N SER A 48 -20.68 1.53 14.55
CA SER A 48 -21.71 2.55 14.26
C SER A 48 -22.76 2.09 13.26
N VAL A 49 -22.44 1.13 12.39
CA VAL A 49 -23.36 0.59 11.39
C VAL A 49 -23.44 -0.92 11.47
N SER A 50 -24.59 -1.48 11.05
CA SER A 50 -24.75 -2.93 10.97
C SER A 50 -23.76 -3.54 9.97
N SER A 51 -23.20 -4.70 10.28
CA SER A 51 -22.34 -5.46 9.35
C SER A 51 -23.02 -5.76 8.00
N LYS A 52 -24.37 -5.81 7.95
CA LYS A 52 -25.14 -5.95 6.70
C LYS A 52 -25.03 -4.73 5.79
N GLN A 53 -24.64 -3.57 6.33
CA GLN A 53 -24.43 -2.34 5.57
C GLN A 53 -23.01 -2.23 5.02
N ILE A 54 -22.10 -3.14 5.38
CA ILE A 54 -20.73 -3.18 4.89
C ILE A 54 -20.57 -4.36 3.93
N VAL A 55 -20.12 -4.07 2.72
CA VAL A 55 -19.88 -5.08 1.69
C VAL A 55 -18.43 -5.01 1.24
N VAL A 56 -17.80 -6.17 1.08
CA VAL A 56 -16.40 -6.27 0.65
C VAL A 56 -16.30 -7.09 -0.63
N LYS A 57 -15.64 -6.54 -1.65
CA LYS A 57 -15.38 -7.20 -2.94
C LYS A 57 -13.92 -7.00 -3.33
N VAL A 58 -13.08 -7.89 -2.87
CA VAL A 58 -11.64 -7.90 -3.17
C VAL A 58 -11.31 -8.97 -4.20
N THR A 59 -10.43 -8.65 -5.13
CA THR A 59 -9.98 -9.55 -6.20
C THR A 59 -8.48 -9.33 -6.45
N ASN A 60 -7.79 -10.36 -6.92
CA ASN A 60 -6.42 -10.21 -7.42
C ASN A 60 -6.43 -10.46 -8.94
N PRO A 61 -6.16 -9.45 -9.77
CA PRO A 61 -6.12 -9.60 -11.22
C PRO A 61 -4.93 -10.44 -11.72
N GLU A 62 -3.87 -10.58 -10.91
CA GLU A 62 -2.68 -11.38 -11.26
C GLU A 62 -2.92 -12.89 -11.09
N THR A 63 -3.96 -13.30 -10.37
CA THR A 63 -4.33 -14.71 -10.29
C THR A 63 -4.97 -15.16 -11.60
N LYS A 64 -4.43 -16.23 -12.20
CA LYS A 64 -5.04 -16.87 -13.37
C LYS A 64 -6.43 -17.39 -12.99
N THR A 65 -7.46 -16.60 -13.28
CA THR A 65 -8.85 -16.99 -13.10
C THR A 65 -9.49 -17.23 -14.47
N SER A 66 -10.53 -18.10 -14.52
CA SER A 66 -11.28 -18.27 -15.75
C SER A 66 -11.96 -16.95 -16.17
N PHE A 67 -12.18 -16.77 -17.46
CA PHE A 67 -12.89 -15.61 -18.00
C PHE A 67 -14.23 -15.38 -17.31
N PHE A 68 -14.99 -16.44 -17.03
CA PHE A 68 -16.27 -16.34 -16.34
C PHE A 68 -16.13 -15.83 -14.91
N THR A 69 -15.12 -16.27 -14.18
CA THR A 69 -14.83 -15.78 -12.82
C THR A 69 -14.44 -14.30 -12.84
N PHE A 70 -13.59 -13.91 -13.78
CA PHE A 70 -13.21 -12.50 -13.97
C PHE A 70 -14.43 -11.63 -14.30
N ALA A 71 -15.26 -12.05 -15.26
CA ALA A 71 -16.48 -11.33 -15.65
C ALA A 71 -17.47 -11.22 -14.48
N LYS A 72 -17.71 -12.31 -13.76
CA LYS A 72 -18.56 -12.34 -12.56
C LYS A 72 -18.06 -11.36 -11.49
N ASN A 73 -16.77 -11.38 -11.19
CA ASN A 73 -16.18 -10.48 -10.18
C ASN A 73 -16.31 -9.01 -10.60
N THR A 74 -16.05 -8.71 -11.87
CA THR A 74 -16.18 -7.36 -12.41
C THR A 74 -17.62 -6.87 -12.39
N LEU A 75 -18.61 -7.70 -12.78
CA LEU A 75 -20.03 -7.37 -12.70
C LEU A 75 -20.48 -7.15 -11.25
N ASN A 76 -20.01 -7.98 -10.31
CA ASN A 76 -20.28 -7.79 -8.90
C ASN A 76 -19.72 -6.46 -8.38
N GLN A 77 -18.49 -6.11 -8.73
CA GLN A 77 -17.91 -4.82 -8.34
C GLN A 77 -18.72 -3.67 -8.92
N LEU A 78 -19.11 -3.76 -10.20
CA LEU A 78 -19.93 -2.74 -10.87
C LEU A 78 -21.31 -2.58 -10.22
N TYR A 79 -22.01 -3.69 -9.95
CA TYR A 79 -23.31 -3.65 -9.26
C TYR A 79 -23.21 -2.96 -7.90
N TYR A 80 -22.22 -3.36 -7.07
CA TYR A 80 -22.06 -2.78 -5.75
C TYR A 80 -21.60 -1.31 -5.83
N ALA A 81 -20.73 -0.96 -6.78
CA ALA A 81 -20.31 0.42 -7.00
C ALA A 81 -21.49 1.34 -7.40
N ARG A 82 -22.49 0.80 -8.14
CA ARG A 82 -23.65 1.58 -8.63
C ARG A 82 -24.84 1.62 -7.68
N THR A 83 -24.87 0.75 -6.69
CA THR A 83 -26.00 0.59 -5.77
C THR A 83 -25.66 0.84 -4.30
N SER A 84 -24.47 1.36 -3.99
CA SER A 84 -24.04 1.71 -2.63
C SER A 84 -23.83 3.22 -2.49
N LYS A 85 -24.27 3.80 -1.39
CA LYS A 85 -24.14 5.24 -1.09
C LYS A 85 -22.67 5.67 -0.99
N VAL A 86 -21.82 4.83 -0.36
CA VAL A 86 -20.38 5.08 -0.21
C VAL A 86 -19.58 3.93 -0.81
N VAL A 87 -18.59 4.27 -1.62
CA VAL A 87 -17.66 3.34 -2.27
C VAL A 87 -16.25 3.69 -1.85
N ILE A 88 -15.55 2.75 -1.22
CA ILE A 88 -14.15 2.90 -0.79
C ILE A 88 -13.27 2.02 -1.68
N VAL A 89 -12.23 2.61 -2.25
CA VAL A 89 -11.28 1.94 -3.14
C VAL A 89 -9.84 2.17 -2.65
N ASP A 90 -8.94 1.19 -2.90
CA ASP A 90 -7.51 1.27 -2.54
C ASP A 90 -6.58 1.30 -3.76
N GLY A 91 -7.13 1.56 -4.93
CA GLY A 91 -6.41 1.60 -6.19
C GLY A 91 -7.35 1.88 -7.36
N TYR A 92 -6.86 1.69 -8.58
CA TYR A 92 -7.67 1.83 -9.79
C TYR A 92 -8.65 0.67 -9.93
N ILE A 93 -9.96 0.98 -9.92
CA ILE A 93 -11.06 0.02 -10.07
C ILE A 93 -11.87 0.40 -11.32
N PRO A 94 -11.79 -0.37 -12.42
CA PRO A 94 -12.53 -0.07 -13.65
C PRO A 94 -14.04 0.09 -13.44
N ALA A 95 -14.63 -0.69 -12.53
CA ALA A 95 -16.06 -0.62 -12.18
C ALA A 95 -16.48 0.73 -11.55
N VAL A 96 -15.53 1.50 -11.04
CA VAL A 96 -15.74 2.84 -10.48
C VAL A 96 -15.37 3.92 -11.50
N SER A 97 -14.21 3.77 -12.14
CA SER A 97 -13.63 4.83 -12.96
C SER A 97 -14.22 4.93 -14.36
N ILE A 98 -14.56 3.79 -15.01
CA ILE A 98 -15.07 3.80 -16.40
C ILE A 98 -16.50 4.33 -16.51
N PRO A 99 -17.46 3.96 -15.62
CA PRO A 99 -18.83 4.46 -15.73
C PRO A 99 -18.92 5.96 -15.49
N LYS A 100 -19.90 6.61 -16.14
CA LYS A 100 -20.19 8.02 -15.87
C LYS A 100 -20.49 8.23 -14.39
N LYS A 101 -19.94 9.30 -13.80
CA LYS A 101 -20.13 9.66 -12.38
C LYS A 101 -21.62 9.75 -12.03
N ASP A 102 -22.00 9.11 -10.94
CA ASP A 102 -23.29 9.28 -10.29
C ASP A 102 -23.10 10.16 -9.05
N LYS A 103 -23.66 11.36 -9.08
CA LYS A 103 -23.49 12.35 -7.99
C LYS A 103 -24.12 11.93 -6.67
N ARG A 104 -24.98 10.90 -6.67
CA ARG A 104 -25.60 10.35 -5.46
C ARG A 104 -24.67 9.43 -4.67
N ILE A 105 -23.55 9.01 -5.29
CA ILE A 105 -22.59 8.05 -4.76
C ILE A 105 -21.31 8.80 -4.40
N THR A 106 -20.88 8.67 -3.17
CA THR A 106 -19.58 9.18 -2.71
C THR A 106 -18.50 8.10 -2.90
N VAL A 107 -17.44 8.45 -3.61
CA VAL A 107 -16.29 7.56 -3.86
C VAL A 107 -15.07 8.11 -3.15
N ILE A 108 -14.49 7.30 -2.27
CA ILE A 108 -13.31 7.63 -1.48
C ILE A 108 -12.15 6.73 -1.90
N GLN A 109 -11.07 7.33 -2.42
CA GLN A 109 -9.81 6.64 -2.69
C GLN A 109 -8.98 6.61 -1.43
N LEU A 110 -8.79 5.43 -0.83
CA LEU A 110 -7.98 5.27 0.37
C LEU A 110 -6.49 5.08 0.04
N TRP A 111 -6.19 4.62 -1.19
CA TRP A 111 -4.85 4.21 -1.61
C TRP A 111 -4.27 3.12 -0.69
N HIS A 112 -2.95 2.91 -0.73
CA HIS A 112 -2.30 1.84 0.03
C HIS A 112 -0.90 2.23 0.54
N SER A 113 -0.62 3.54 0.61
CA SER A 113 0.67 4.08 1.03
C SER A 113 0.48 5.35 1.87
N LEU A 114 1.31 5.54 2.89
CA LEU A 114 1.31 6.77 3.70
C LEU A 114 1.89 7.96 2.95
N GLY A 115 2.77 7.72 1.98
CA GLY A 115 3.38 8.78 1.18
C GLY A 115 3.80 8.28 -0.20
N ALA A 116 4.38 9.16 -1.00
CA ALA A 116 4.77 8.89 -2.38
C ALA A 116 6.24 9.26 -2.62
N ILE A 117 7.14 8.27 -2.51
CA ILE A 117 8.55 8.43 -2.92
C ILE A 117 8.63 8.45 -4.45
N LYS A 118 8.05 7.45 -5.09
CA LYS A 118 8.03 7.30 -6.55
C LYS A 118 6.91 8.10 -7.17
N LYS A 119 7.14 8.60 -8.36
CA LYS A 119 6.08 9.06 -9.24
C LYS A 119 5.20 7.89 -9.68
N PHE A 120 3.90 8.11 -9.75
CA PHE A 120 2.92 7.12 -10.16
C PHE A 120 1.70 7.77 -10.82
N GLY A 121 0.78 6.95 -11.35
CA GLY A 121 -0.44 7.46 -11.98
C GLY A 121 -0.14 8.43 -13.10
N TYR A 122 -0.76 9.60 -13.06
CA TYR A 122 -0.58 10.65 -14.09
C TYR A 122 0.82 11.28 -14.08
N GLN A 123 1.57 11.21 -12.98
CA GLN A 123 2.96 11.69 -12.93
C GLN A 123 3.93 10.85 -13.78
N SER A 124 3.58 9.58 -14.05
CA SER A 124 4.45 8.64 -14.77
C SER A 124 3.94 8.25 -16.15
N LEU A 125 2.98 9.02 -16.72
CA LEU A 125 2.48 8.77 -18.08
C LEU A 125 3.60 8.93 -19.10
N ASP A 126 3.53 8.10 -20.14
CA ASP A 126 4.46 8.09 -21.29
C ASP A 126 5.91 7.79 -20.90
N THR A 127 6.15 7.27 -19.68
CA THR A 127 7.45 6.74 -19.25
C THR A 127 7.48 5.21 -19.36
N PRO A 128 8.68 4.57 -19.43
CA PRO A 128 8.80 3.11 -19.46
C PRO A 128 8.12 2.40 -18.27
N ALA A 129 8.02 3.05 -17.11
CA ALA A 129 7.38 2.50 -15.92
C ALA A 129 5.87 2.81 -15.83
N GLY A 130 5.36 3.69 -16.68
CA GLY A 130 3.97 4.17 -16.68
C GLY A 130 3.14 3.61 -17.83
N ARG A 131 1.90 4.08 -17.90
CA ARG A 131 1.00 3.84 -19.04
C ARG A 131 1.17 4.94 -20.07
N THR A 132 0.80 4.65 -21.34
CA THR A 132 0.64 5.73 -22.32
C THR A 132 -0.54 6.62 -21.90
N ARG A 133 -0.46 7.91 -22.21
CA ARG A 133 -1.57 8.86 -22.00
C ARG A 133 -2.86 8.36 -22.63
N LYS A 134 -2.79 7.84 -23.86
CA LYS A 134 -3.94 7.28 -24.58
C LYS A 134 -4.58 6.12 -23.84
N ASP A 135 -3.78 5.22 -23.25
CA ASP A 135 -4.31 4.10 -22.47
C ASP A 135 -4.93 4.56 -21.16
N ALA A 136 -4.33 5.54 -20.48
CA ALA A 136 -4.86 6.13 -19.27
C ALA A 136 -6.21 6.80 -19.51
N GLU A 137 -6.33 7.62 -20.55
CA GLU A 137 -7.58 8.28 -20.96
C GLU A 137 -8.65 7.26 -21.37
N THR A 138 -8.28 6.26 -22.19
CA THR A 138 -9.24 5.23 -22.63
C THR A 138 -9.73 4.36 -21.47
N ALA A 139 -8.88 4.15 -20.45
CA ALA A 139 -9.22 3.40 -19.25
C ALA A 139 -9.91 4.27 -18.19
N HIS A 140 -10.11 5.57 -18.42
CA HIS A 140 -10.61 6.51 -17.42
C HIS A 140 -9.82 6.38 -16.11
N MET A 141 -8.49 6.37 -16.21
CA MET A 141 -7.62 6.06 -15.07
C MET A 141 -7.85 7.06 -13.94
N HIS A 142 -8.20 6.52 -12.77
CA HIS A 142 -8.45 7.30 -11.55
C HIS A 142 -9.60 8.32 -11.63
N GLU A 143 -10.55 8.19 -12.54
CA GLU A 143 -11.71 9.06 -12.58
C GLU A 143 -12.76 8.71 -11.49
N ASN A 144 -13.66 9.65 -11.22
CA ASN A 144 -14.85 9.54 -10.36
C ASN A 144 -14.61 9.54 -8.84
N TYR A 145 -13.44 9.87 -8.33
CA TYR A 145 -13.22 10.05 -6.90
C TYR A 145 -13.80 11.39 -6.41
N ASP A 146 -14.45 11.39 -5.25
CA ASP A 146 -14.87 12.60 -4.55
C ASP A 146 -13.80 13.07 -3.57
N PHE A 147 -13.12 12.11 -2.92
CA PHE A 147 -12.07 12.34 -1.95
C PHE A 147 -10.92 11.33 -2.13
N ILE A 148 -9.70 11.79 -1.88
CA ILE A 148 -8.50 10.96 -1.88
C ILE A 148 -7.87 11.11 -0.49
N ILE A 149 -7.70 10.02 0.24
CA ILE A 149 -7.11 10.05 1.57
C ILE A 149 -5.59 9.94 1.44
N ALA A 150 -4.90 10.92 1.98
CA ALA A 150 -3.44 10.95 2.07
C ALA A 150 -2.97 10.57 3.48
N GLY A 151 -1.79 9.99 3.59
CA GLY A 151 -1.19 9.62 4.88
C GLY A 151 -0.82 10.82 5.76
N GLY A 152 -0.72 12.01 5.16
CA GLY A 152 -0.44 13.27 5.85
C GLY A 152 -0.29 14.43 4.85
N PRO A 153 -0.09 15.66 5.34
CA PRO A 153 -0.05 16.86 4.52
C PRO A 153 1.06 16.88 3.46
N GLY A 154 2.20 16.25 3.74
CA GLY A 154 3.31 16.17 2.78
C GLY A 154 2.98 15.35 1.52
N ALA A 155 1.94 14.51 1.53
CA ALA A 155 1.52 13.73 0.37
C ALA A 155 0.55 14.46 -0.57
N ILE A 156 -0.01 15.61 -0.17
CA ILE A 156 -1.10 16.30 -0.89
C ILE A 156 -0.71 16.57 -2.34
N ASN A 157 0.38 17.27 -2.58
CA ASN A 157 0.82 17.62 -3.94
C ASN A 157 1.06 16.37 -4.80
N ALA A 158 1.84 15.41 -4.31
CA ALA A 158 2.15 14.20 -5.06
C ALA A 158 0.89 13.39 -5.41
N TYR A 159 -0.11 13.34 -4.52
CA TYR A 159 -1.38 12.65 -4.77
C TYR A 159 -2.27 13.46 -5.71
N SER A 160 -2.34 14.79 -5.57
CA SER A 160 -3.04 15.67 -6.50
C SER A 160 -2.59 15.43 -7.94
N GLU A 161 -1.28 15.49 -8.19
CA GLU A 161 -0.70 15.24 -9.50
C GLU A 161 -0.91 13.78 -9.98
N ALA A 162 -0.64 12.79 -9.11
CA ALA A 162 -0.70 11.38 -9.49
C ALA A 162 -2.12 10.90 -9.82
N PHE A 163 -3.12 11.43 -9.15
CA PHE A 163 -4.53 11.10 -9.41
C PHE A 163 -5.18 12.06 -10.39
N ASN A 164 -4.54 13.18 -10.73
CA ASN A 164 -5.06 14.25 -11.57
C ASN A 164 -6.32 14.89 -10.96
N TYR A 165 -6.22 15.30 -9.69
CA TYR A 165 -7.26 16.01 -8.94
C TYR A 165 -6.70 17.29 -8.32
N PRO A 166 -7.53 18.30 -8.07
CA PRO A 166 -7.10 19.48 -7.30
C PRO A 166 -6.81 19.10 -5.84
N GLU A 167 -5.90 19.85 -5.20
CA GLU A 167 -5.41 19.56 -3.85
C GLU A 167 -6.52 19.51 -2.79
N ASP A 168 -7.58 20.29 -2.93
CA ASP A 168 -8.73 20.31 -2.02
C ASP A 168 -9.52 18.99 -1.97
N LYS A 169 -9.28 18.08 -2.95
CA LYS A 169 -9.82 16.71 -2.95
C LYS A 169 -8.94 15.72 -2.21
N VAL A 170 -7.73 16.12 -1.87
CA VAL A 170 -6.77 15.26 -1.15
C VAL A 170 -6.83 15.61 0.34
N ILE A 171 -7.37 14.69 1.13
CA ILE A 171 -7.63 14.90 2.55
C ILE A 171 -6.56 14.19 3.38
N PRO A 172 -5.73 14.90 4.15
CA PRO A 172 -4.60 14.34 4.90
C PRO A 172 -5.03 13.74 6.25
N LEU A 173 -6.01 12.85 6.26
CA LEU A 173 -6.52 12.20 7.47
C LEU A 173 -5.63 11.07 7.99
N GLY A 174 -4.65 10.62 7.19
CA GLY A 174 -3.89 9.42 7.53
C GLY A 174 -4.60 8.13 7.15
N LEU A 175 -3.90 7.00 7.32
CA LEU A 175 -4.42 5.66 7.04
C LEU A 175 -4.55 4.83 8.33
N PRO A 176 -5.50 3.89 8.40
CA PRO A 176 -5.73 3.06 9.58
C PRO A 176 -4.50 2.30 10.12
N ARG A 177 -3.52 2.00 9.25
CA ARG A 177 -2.26 1.38 9.67
C ARG A 177 -1.45 2.23 10.65
N ILE A 178 -1.67 3.55 10.70
CA ILE A 178 -1.06 4.43 11.70
C ILE A 178 -1.47 3.99 13.10
N ASP A 179 -2.74 3.73 13.32
CA ASP A 179 -3.24 3.24 14.62
C ASP A 179 -2.65 1.86 14.96
N TYR A 180 -2.49 0.99 13.96
CA TYR A 180 -1.83 -0.31 14.19
C TYR A 180 -0.40 -0.15 14.70
N LEU A 181 0.33 0.81 14.15
CA LEU A 181 1.72 1.09 14.50
C LEU A 181 1.86 1.84 15.82
N LEU A 182 0.98 2.80 16.08
CA LEU A 182 1.02 3.66 17.27
C LEU A 182 0.17 3.15 18.44
N ASP A 183 -0.47 1.97 18.34
CA ASP A 183 -1.32 1.42 19.39
C ASP A 183 -0.57 1.37 20.73
N PRO A 184 -0.99 2.18 21.73
CA PRO A 184 -0.32 2.25 23.03
C PRO A 184 -0.54 1.00 23.88
N ASN A 185 -1.53 0.17 23.55
CA ASN A 185 -1.88 -1.00 24.35
C ASN A 185 -0.73 -2.04 24.33
N PRO A 186 -0.12 -2.38 25.47
CA PRO A 186 0.93 -3.39 25.55
C PRO A 186 0.46 -4.79 25.15
N GLN A 187 -0.84 -5.06 25.20
CA GLN A 187 -1.47 -6.32 24.79
C GLN A 187 -2.10 -6.23 23.39
N SER A 188 -1.69 -5.25 22.58
CA SER A 188 -2.19 -5.10 21.22
C SER A 188 -1.88 -6.35 20.35
N LYS A 189 -2.72 -6.57 19.34
CA LYS A 189 -2.48 -7.67 18.38
C LYS A 189 -1.10 -7.63 17.76
N ARG A 190 -0.60 -6.41 17.47
CA ARG A 190 0.74 -6.20 16.93
C ARG A 190 1.81 -6.70 17.90
N ARG A 191 1.79 -6.24 19.15
CA ARG A 191 2.78 -6.63 20.16
C ARG A 191 2.75 -8.12 20.47
N ASN A 192 1.56 -8.72 20.57
CA ASN A 192 1.42 -10.16 20.73
C ASN A 192 2.00 -10.95 19.55
N LYS A 193 1.83 -10.46 18.34
CA LYS A 193 2.41 -11.07 17.14
C LYS A 193 3.93 -10.96 17.14
N VAL A 194 4.47 -9.79 17.47
CA VAL A 194 5.92 -9.57 17.62
C VAL A 194 6.52 -10.47 18.70
N ALA A 195 5.86 -10.59 19.86
CA ALA A 195 6.28 -11.51 20.92
C ALA A 195 6.29 -12.97 20.46
N SER A 196 5.31 -13.36 19.65
CA SER A 196 5.28 -14.68 19.00
C SER A 196 6.43 -14.87 18.02
N LEU A 197 6.71 -13.88 17.16
CA LEU A 197 7.84 -13.94 16.24
C LEU A 197 9.18 -14.11 16.99
N LYS A 198 9.41 -13.36 18.07
CA LYS A 198 10.62 -13.48 18.91
C LYS A 198 10.75 -14.87 19.54
N ARG A 199 9.64 -15.47 20.03
CA ARG A 199 9.68 -16.83 20.61
C ARG A 199 10.03 -17.92 19.61
N HIS A 200 9.61 -17.77 18.34
CA HIS A 200 9.84 -18.79 17.32
C HIS A 200 11.13 -18.57 16.51
N ASN A 201 11.85 -17.46 16.73
CA ASN A 201 13.06 -17.11 16.00
C ASN A 201 14.13 -16.67 17.00
N SER A 202 14.91 -17.64 17.51
CA SER A 202 15.89 -17.43 18.59
C SER A 202 16.95 -16.38 18.25
N PHE A 203 17.32 -16.21 16.98
CA PHE A 203 18.26 -15.17 16.56
C PHE A 203 17.79 -13.74 16.91
N LEU A 204 16.49 -13.51 17.05
CA LEU A 204 15.93 -12.21 17.48
C LEU A 204 16.20 -11.90 18.97
N LEU A 205 16.73 -12.86 19.71
CA LEU A 205 17.02 -12.78 21.15
C LEU A 205 18.52 -12.87 21.45
N ASN A 206 19.38 -12.92 20.43
CA ASN A 206 20.82 -13.10 20.59
C ASN A 206 21.59 -11.82 20.99
N GLY A 207 20.89 -10.68 21.12
CA GLY A 207 21.49 -9.38 21.45
C GLY A 207 22.12 -8.65 20.25
N ASN A 208 22.09 -9.24 19.07
CA ASN A 208 22.58 -8.60 17.85
C ASN A 208 21.65 -7.48 17.38
N LYS A 209 22.20 -6.54 16.61
CA LYS A 209 21.41 -5.48 15.95
C LYS A 209 20.56 -6.08 14.84
N ASN A 210 19.24 -5.86 14.90
CA ASN A 210 18.31 -6.33 13.89
C ASN A 210 18.17 -5.28 12.79
N ILE A 211 18.61 -5.59 11.58
CA ILE A 211 18.56 -4.75 10.40
C ILE A 211 17.52 -5.34 9.44
N LEU A 212 16.47 -4.61 9.15
CA LEU A 212 15.42 -5.04 8.21
C LEU A 212 15.73 -4.48 6.83
N TYR A 213 15.96 -5.35 5.86
CA TYR A 213 16.03 -4.95 4.45
C TYR A 213 14.66 -5.11 3.80
N ALA A 214 14.07 -3.98 3.40
CA ALA A 214 12.72 -3.90 2.84
C ALA A 214 12.73 -3.19 1.46
N PRO A 215 13.19 -3.87 0.39
CA PRO A 215 13.31 -3.28 -0.93
C PRO A 215 11.96 -3.14 -1.64
N THR A 216 11.93 -2.29 -2.66
CA THR A 216 10.87 -2.29 -3.68
C THR A 216 10.95 -3.59 -4.50
N LEU A 217 9.80 -4.23 -4.73
CA LEU A 217 9.73 -5.34 -5.66
C LEU A 217 10.08 -4.85 -7.07
N ARG A 218 11.11 -5.45 -7.67
CA ARG A 218 11.52 -5.19 -9.03
C ARG A 218 11.07 -6.35 -9.93
N LYS A 219 10.45 -6.01 -11.05
CA LYS A 219 10.01 -6.96 -12.07
C LYS A 219 10.59 -6.56 -13.42
N GLY A 220 10.94 -7.54 -14.24
CA GLY A 220 11.41 -7.32 -15.62
C GLY A 220 12.88 -7.69 -15.84
N ALA A 221 13.29 -7.63 -17.08
CA ALA A 221 14.67 -7.92 -17.49
C ALA A 221 15.67 -6.97 -16.83
N GLY A 222 16.78 -7.52 -16.36
CA GLY A 222 17.85 -6.78 -15.69
C GLY A 222 17.76 -6.73 -14.16
N TYR A 223 16.70 -7.29 -13.56
CA TYR A 223 16.54 -7.34 -12.10
C TYR A 223 16.57 -8.76 -11.52
N GLU A 224 16.94 -9.75 -12.31
CA GLU A 224 16.92 -11.17 -11.91
C GLU A 224 17.80 -11.48 -10.69
N ASN A 225 18.94 -10.79 -10.58
CA ASN A 225 19.91 -10.96 -9.49
C ASN A 225 19.87 -9.81 -8.47
N TRP A 226 19.00 -8.83 -8.65
CA TRP A 226 18.98 -7.61 -7.84
C TRP A 226 19.03 -7.87 -6.33
N LEU A 227 18.16 -8.75 -5.84
CA LEU A 227 18.13 -9.03 -4.39
C LEU A 227 19.42 -9.71 -3.91
N THR A 228 19.93 -10.64 -4.70
CA THR A 228 21.19 -11.33 -4.42
C THR A 228 22.34 -10.33 -4.30
N GLU A 229 22.50 -9.44 -5.29
CA GLU A 229 23.53 -8.41 -5.31
C GLU A 229 23.39 -7.43 -4.13
N ALA A 230 22.16 -7.02 -3.82
CA ALA A 230 21.89 -6.16 -2.68
C ALA A 230 22.26 -6.82 -1.35
N LEU A 231 21.97 -8.11 -1.18
CA LEU A 231 22.31 -8.84 0.04
C LEU A 231 23.81 -9.02 0.21
N TYR A 232 24.56 -9.27 -0.86
CA TYR A 232 26.02 -9.29 -0.83
C TYR A 232 26.57 -7.93 -0.39
N ALA A 233 26.16 -6.85 -1.03
CA ALA A 233 26.64 -5.51 -0.71
C ALA A 233 26.29 -5.07 0.71
N LEU A 234 25.09 -5.40 1.19
CA LEU A 234 24.67 -5.11 2.56
C LEU A 234 25.41 -5.97 3.58
N SER A 235 25.65 -7.26 3.30
CA SER A 235 26.44 -8.13 4.16
C SER A 235 27.87 -7.61 4.31
N GLU A 236 28.55 -7.27 3.23
CA GLU A 236 29.89 -6.68 3.29
C GLU A 236 29.92 -5.34 4.07
N LYS A 237 28.89 -4.50 3.86
CA LYS A 237 28.78 -3.22 4.58
C LYS A 237 28.67 -3.45 6.08
N TYR A 238 27.79 -4.34 6.50
CA TYR A 238 27.49 -4.54 7.91
C TYR A 238 28.53 -5.41 8.63
N ASP A 239 29.20 -6.31 7.94
CA ASP A 239 30.35 -7.04 8.46
C ASP A 239 31.50 -6.08 8.84
N LYS A 240 31.76 -5.06 8.03
CA LYS A 240 32.74 -4.01 8.34
C LYS A 240 32.35 -3.15 9.55
N ILE A 241 31.04 -2.96 9.80
CA ILE A 241 30.54 -2.10 10.88
C ILE A 241 30.36 -2.89 12.19
N TYR A 242 29.78 -4.08 12.12
CA TYR A 242 29.30 -4.82 13.29
C TYR A 242 30.04 -6.15 13.54
N HIS A 243 31.01 -6.53 12.69
CA HIS A 243 31.83 -7.74 12.86
C HIS A 243 30.98 -8.98 13.21
N SER A 244 29.97 -9.28 12.40
CA SER A 244 29.02 -10.40 12.58
C SER A 244 28.06 -10.32 13.80
N THR A 245 28.01 -9.18 14.51
CA THR A 245 27.05 -8.97 15.61
C THR A 245 25.76 -8.28 15.15
N TYR A 246 25.23 -8.71 14.02
CA TYR A 246 23.98 -8.22 13.47
C TYR A 246 23.15 -9.37 12.89
N ASN A 247 21.87 -9.11 12.71
CA ASN A 247 20.93 -9.95 11.97
C ASN A 247 20.40 -9.13 10.80
N LEU A 248 20.60 -9.58 9.57
CA LEU A 248 20.02 -8.96 8.38
C LEU A 248 18.75 -9.72 7.99
N ILE A 249 17.60 -9.12 8.27
CA ILE A 249 16.28 -9.72 8.09
C ILE A 249 15.71 -9.25 6.76
N ILE A 250 15.33 -10.18 5.89
CA ILE A 250 14.79 -9.88 4.56
C ILE A 250 13.26 -9.77 4.66
N ALA A 251 12.69 -8.62 4.26
CA ALA A 251 11.26 -8.45 4.14
C ALA A 251 10.74 -9.02 2.80
N GLY A 252 9.59 -9.67 2.85
CA GLY A 252 8.93 -10.26 1.68
C GLY A 252 9.20 -11.76 1.53
N HIS A 253 8.63 -12.35 0.48
CA HIS A 253 8.81 -13.77 0.20
C HIS A 253 10.00 -13.99 -0.73
N PRO A 254 11.01 -14.80 -0.39
CA PRO A 254 12.20 -14.99 -1.21
C PRO A 254 11.93 -15.46 -2.64
N LEU A 255 10.86 -16.26 -2.85
CA LEU A 255 10.45 -16.73 -4.18
C LEU A 255 9.86 -15.59 -5.03
N ASP A 256 9.20 -14.63 -4.39
CA ASP A 256 8.61 -13.48 -5.09
C ASP A 256 9.69 -12.48 -5.52
N LEU A 257 10.88 -12.55 -4.88
CA LEU A 257 11.97 -11.61 -5.07
C LEU A 257 13.13 -12.17 -5.93
N GLY A 258 13.00 -13.39 -6.47
CA GLY A 258 14.07 -14.02 -7.26
C GLY A 258 15.34 -14.34 -6.45
N PHE A 259 15.19 -14.76 -5.21
CA PHE A 259 16.27 -14.92 -4.25
C PHE A 259 16.92 -16.32 -4.32
N ASP A 260 18.26 -16.37 -4.34
CA ASP A 260 18.99 -17.64 -4.18
C ASP A 260 19.02 -18.09 -2.72
N LYS A 261 18.30 -19.19 -2.43
CA LYS A 261 18.24 -19.77 -1.08
C LYS A 261 19.59 -20.25 -0.52
N ASN A 262 20.58 -20.47 -1.37
CA ASN A 262 21.91 -20.85 -0.92
C ASN A 262 22.61 -19.73 -0.15
N LEU A 263 22.24 -18.46 -0.38
CA LEU A 263 22.74 -17.33 0.39
C LEU A 263 22.45 -17.47 1.90
N LEU A 264 21.29 -17.98 2.29
CA LEU A 264 20.95 -18.19 3.70
C LEU A 264 21.87 -19.22 4.38
N LYS A 265 22.45 -20.15 3.60
CA LYS A 265 23.46 -21.11 4.13
C LYS A 265 24.85 -20.51 4.20
N GLN A 266 25.17 -19.62 3.26
CA GLN A 266 26.50 -18.99 3.17
C GLN A 266 26.68 -17.88 4.21
N TYR A 267 25.62 -17.15 4.53
CA TYR A 267 25.63 -16.02 5.46
C TYR A 267 24.77 -16.29 6.69
N PRO A 268 25.35 -16.72 7.82
CA PRO A 268 24.60 -17.08 9.04
C PRO A 268 23.79 -15.93 9.66
N HIS A 269 24.14 -14.68 9.34
CA HIS A 269 23.43 -13.48 9.79
C HIS A 269 22.24 -13.08 8.90
N LEU A 270 22.08 -13.75 7.75
CA LEU A 270 20.89 -13.54 6.89
C LEU A 270 19.73 -14.37 7.40
N HIS A 271 18.59 -13.70 7.58
CA HIS A 271 17.37 -14.33 8.08
C HIS A 271 16.17 -13.98 7.24
N PHE A 272 15.33 -14.97 7.06
CA PHE A 272 13.98 -14.79 6.48
C PHE A 272 12.98 -15.42 7.44
N ILE A 273 11.90 -14.68 7.77
CA ILE A 273 10.85 -15.15 8.67
C ILE A 273 9.57 -15.44 7.85
N PRO A 274 9.27 -16.70 7.55
CA PRO A 274 8.09 -17.06 6.76
C PRO A 274 6.79 -16.56 7.41
N GLY A 275 5.93 -15.94 6.61
CA GLY A 275 4.61 -15.49 7.05
C GLY A 275 4.61 -14.20 7.89
N ALA A 276 5.77 -13.63 8.23
CA ALA A 276 5.83 -12.31 8.84
C ALA A 276 5.53 -11.23 7.78
N SER A 277 4.69 -10.27 8.14
CA SER A 277 4.50 -9.09 7.27
C SER A 277 5.60 -8.06 7.52
N THR A 278 5.96 -7.31 6.49
CA THR A 278 6.97 -6.24 6.62
C THR A 278 6.62 -5.27 7.76
N ILE A 279 5.33 -4.93 7.90
CA ILE A 279 4.87 -4.01 8.96
C ILE A 279 5.06 -4.58 10.39
N ASP A 280 4.98 -5.91 10.55
CA ASP A 280 5.27 -6.56 11.85
C ASP A 280 6.77 -6.61 12.12
N LEU A 281 7.59 -6.77 11.07
CA LEU A 281 9.05 -6.79 11.16
C LEU A 281 9.63 -5.42 11.52
N LEU A 282 8.96 -4.32 11.19
CA LEU A 282 9.39 -2.97 11.59
C LEU A 282 9.54 -2.83 13.10
N GLU A 283 8.68 -3.46 13.90
CA GLU A 283 8.77 -3.39 15.36
C GLU A 283 10.06 -4.04 15.90
N ILE A 284 10.49 -5.13 15.25
CA ILE A 284 11.67 -5.91 15.66
C ILE A 284 12.95 -5.21 15.21
N ALA A 285 12.91 -4.47 14.13
CA ALA A 285 14.07 -3.84 13.55
C ALA A 285 14.60 -2.68 14.41
N ASP A 286 15.92 -2.59 14.55
CA ASP A 286 16.64 -1.43 15.08
C ASP A 286 16.94 -0.43 13.95
N GLU A 287 17.22 -0.97 12.75
CA GLU A 287 17.50 -0.20 11.54
C GLU A 287 16.70 -0.77 10.37
N VAL A 288 16.19 0.10 9.52
CA VAL A 288 15.48 -0.26 8.29
C VAL A 288 16.27 0.24 7.10
N VAL A 289 16.70 -0.69 6.25
CA VAL A 289 17.32 -0.41 4.95
C VAL A 289 16.25 -0.54 3.88
N SER A 290 16.10 0.48 3.08
CA SER A 290 15.14 0.46 1.97
C SER A 290 15.72 1.14 0.74
N ASP A 291 14.93 1.24 -0.29
CA ASP A 291 15.25 1.96 -1.53
C ASP A 291 14.15 3.01 -1.83
N TYR A 292 13.28 2.74 -2.74
CA TYR A 292 12.14 3.58 -3.14
C TYR A 292 10.81 3.09 -2.57
N SER A 293 10.85 2.18 -1.60
CA SER A 293 9.65 1.60 -1.00
C SER A 293 9.01 2.55 -0.01
N ALA A 294 7.70 2.70 -0.10
CA ALA A 294 6.94 3.55 0.81
C ALA A 294 6.92 3.07 2.27
N ILE A 295 7.39 1.84 2.55
CA ILE A 295 7.53 1.30 3.92
C ILE A 295 8.41 2.19 4.82
N ILE A 296 9.22 3.04 4.20
CA ILE A 296 10.07 3.98 4.92
C ILE A 296 9.25 4.99 5.75
N PHE A 297 8.04 5.30 5.34
CA PHE A 297 7.15 6.17 6.11
C PHE A 297 6.66 5.47 7.38
N GLU A 298 6.31 4.18 7.29
CA GLU A 298 5.94 3.38 8.46
C GLU A 298 7.15 3.20 9.40
N ALA A 299 8.35 3.00 8.86
CA ALA A 299 9.57 2.90 9.64
C ALA A 299 9.93 4.22 10.35
N GLY A 300 9.83 5.35 9.64
CA GLY A 300 10.07 6.68 10.21
C GLY A 300 9.02 7.07 11.25
N LEU A 301 7.75 6.66 11.07
CA LEU A 301 6.70 6.83 12.06
C LEU A 301 7.04 6.15 13.40
N LEU A 302 7.71 5.01 13.34
CA LEU A 302 8.21 4.27 14.52
C LEU A 302 9.58 4.77 15.00
N ASN A 303 10.09 5.88 14.49
CA ASN A 303 11.40 6.45 14.81
C ASN A 303 12.56 5.46 14.65
N LYS A 304 12.47 4.56 13.64
CA LYS A 304 13.55 3.63 13.33
C LYS A 304 14.74 4.37 12.71
N GLN A 305 15.95 3.84 12.89
CA GLN A 305 17.09 4.28 12.11
C GLN A 305 16.85 3.91 10.63
N LEU A 306 16.96 4.90 9.73
CA LEU A 306 16.70 4.72 8.30
C LEU A 306 18.02 4.74 7.53
N SER A 307 18.19 3.78 6.65
CA SER A 307 19.33 3.67 5.73
C SER A 307 18.84 3.33 4.32
N TYR A 308 19.65 3.65 3.33
CA TYR A 308 19.24 3.49 1.92
C TYR A 308 20.27 2.71 1.14
N TYR A 309 19.76 1.80 0.30
CA TYR A 309 20.51 1.09 -0.72
C TYR A 309 19.89 1.36 -2.08
N VAL A 310 20.46 2.31 -2.82
CA VAL A 310 19.94 2.84 -4.09
C VAL A 310 21.04 2.92 -5.16
N PRO A 311 21.64 1.78 -5.55
CA PRO A 311 22.74 1.77 -6.52
C PRO A 311 22.30 2.21 -7.92
N ASP A 312 21.02 2.11 -8.23
CA ASP A 312 20.38 2.49 -9.50
C ASP A 312 19.69 3.88 -9.45
N PHE A 313 20.13 4.76 -8.53
CA PHE A 313 19.46 6.04 -8.27
C PHE A 313 19.26 6.89 -9.52
N GLU A 314 20.29 7.03 -10.36
CA GLU A 314 20.22 7.86 -11.57
C GLU A 314 19.15 7.32 -12.55
N GLN A 315 19.14 6.01 -12.78
CA GLN A 315 18.17 5.36 -13.67
C GLN A 315 16.75 5.49 -13.08
N TYR A 316 16.59 5.23 -11.79
CA TYR A 316 15.29 5.23 -11.13
C TYR A 316 14.69 6.64 -11.03
N SER A 317 15.54 7.67 -10.90
CA SER A 317 15.14 9.07 -10.91
C SER A 317 14.58 9.52 -12.24
N GLN A 318 14.99 8.89 -13.34
CA GLN A 318 14.47 9.17 -14.68
C GLN A 318 13.17 8.40 -14.94
N SER A 319 13.09 7.14 -14.52
CA SER A 319 11.90 6.29 -14.73
C SER A 319 11.75 5.28 -13.59
N PRO A 320 10.65 5.33 -12.83
CA PRO A 320 9.42 6.17 -12.96
C PRO A 320 9.58 7.63 -12.60
N GLY A 321 10.71 8.05 -12.03
CA GLY A 321 10.93 9.34 -11.43
C GLY A 321 10.56 9.36 -9.94
N LEU A 322 10.99 10.40 -9.25
CA LEU A 322 10.85 10.54 -7.80
C LEU A 322 10.10 11.82 -7.44
N ASN A 323 9.24 11.75 -6.42
CA ASN A 323 8.68 12.90 -5.73
C ASN A 323 9.62 13.36 -4.60
N ILE A 324 10.34 12.42 -4.00
CA ILE A 324 11.26 12.65 -2.88
C ILE A 324 12.53 11.84 -3.12
N ASP A 325 13.70 12.45 -2.94
CA ASP A 325 14.96 11.72 -2.88
C ASP A 325 14.98 10.88 -1.58
N PRO A 326 14.97 9.54 -1.68
CA PRO A 326 14.90 8.69 -0.48
C PRO A 326 16.04 8.96 0.48
N ARG A 327 17.24 9.29 0.01
CA ARG A 327 18.44 9.55 0.83
C ARG A 327 18.28 10.74 1.79
N LYS A 328 17.29 11.61 1.55
CA LYS A 328 16.94 12.78 2.38
C LYS A 328 15.87 12.49 3.42
N ILE A 329 15.24 11.29 3.37
CA ILE A 329 14.17 10.93 4.29
C ILE A 329 14.79 10.47 5.62
N THR A 330 14.49 11.19 6.69
CA THR A 330 14.81 10.82 8.08
C THR A 330 13.52 10.56 8.84
N SER A 331 13.59 9.99 10.03
CA SER A 331 12.39 9.83 10.88
C SER A 331 11.76 11.18 11.21
N SER A 332 12.56 12.22 11.44
CA SER A 332 12.06 13.59 11.64
C SER A 332 11.36 14.14 10.38
N PHE A 333 11.93 13.90 9.19
CA PHE A 333 11.25 14.23 7.93
C PHE A 333 9.89 13.54 7.84
N VAL A 334 9.82 12.24 8.17
CA VAL A 334 8.58 11.47 8.12
C VAL A 334 7.54 12.02 9.08
N GLN A 335 7.91 12.36 10.32
CA GLN A 335 6.99 12.96 11.30
C GLN A 335 6.36 14.26 10.75
N ASN A 336 7.18 15.15 10.18
CA ASN A 336 6.70 16.39 9.57
C ASN A 336 5.83 16.14 8.33
N TYR A 337 6.26 15.20 7.45
CA TYR A 337 5.54 14.84 6.22
C TYR A 337 4.15 14.28 6.52
N LEU A 338 4.04 13.48 7.57
CA LEU A 338 2.77 12.90 8.01
C LEU A 338 1.97 13.85 8.93
N GLY A 339 2.49 15.03 9.29
CA GLY A 339 1.80 16.00 10.15
C GLY A 339 1.72 15.56 11.61
N HIS A 340 2.73 14.87 12.12
CA HIS A 340 2.79 14.35 13.49
C HIS A 340 1.56 13.50 13.86
N PRO A 341 1.31 12.39 13.17
CA PRO A 341 0.11 11.60 13.36
C PRO A 341 0.05 11.00 14.77
N HIS A 342 -1.16 10.83 15.26
CA HIS A 342 -1.45 10.27 16.57
C HIS A 342 -2.32 9.01 16.45
N TYR A 343 -2.46 8.28 17.54
CA TYR A 343 -3.42 7.18 17.63
C TYR A 343 -4.86 7.75 17.63
N GLY A 344 -5.75 7.20 16.77
CA GLY A 344 -7.13 7.66 16.59
C GLY A 344 -7.53 7.92 15.15
N VAL A 345 -6.57 7.93 14.23
CA VAL A 345 -6.78 8.16 12.79
C VAL A 345 -7.89 7.29 12.19
N THR A 346 -8.01 6.03 12.62
CA THR A 346 -9.05 5.12 12.12
C THR A 346 -10.44 5.59 12.50
N ALA A 347 -10.61 6.10 13.73
CA ALA A 347 -11.89 6.62 14.20
C ALA A 347 -12.28 7.91 13.47
N GLU A 348 -11.32 8.81 13.24
CA GLU A 348 -11.53 10.04 12.47
C GLU A 348 -11.92 9.73 11.02
N LEU A 349 -11.23 8.80 10.37
CA LEU A 349 -11.57 8.36 9.02
C LEU A 349 -12.93 7.65 8.98
N ALA A 350 -13.26 6.84 9.98
CA ALA A 350 -14.59 6.20 10.07
C ALA A 350 -15.70 7.24 10.23
N HIS A 351 -15.49 8.27 11.05
CA HIS A 351 -16.42 9.38 11.18
C HIS A 351 -16.63 10.11 9.85
N PHE A 352 -15.54 10.46 9.17
CA PHE A 352 -15.59 11.06 7.83
C PHE A 352 -16.39 10.21 6.83
N VAL A 353 -16.21 8.88 6.82
CA VAL A 353 -16.95 7.95 5.95
C VAL A 353 -18.45 7.94 6.31
N LEU A 354 -18.79 7.92 7.62
CA LEU A 354 -20.17 7.89 8.10
C LEU A 354 -20.94 9.16 7.75
N GLU A 355 -20.31 10.33 7.80
CA GLU A 355 -20.92 11.59 7.33
C GLU A 355 -21.35 11.52 5.84
N LYS A 356 -20.63 10.77 5.00
CA LYS A 356 -20.97 10.61 3.59
C LYS A 356 -22.02 9.52 3.36
N LEU A 357 -22.31 8.72 4.38
CA LEU A 357 -23.36 7.72 4.33
C LEU A 357 -24.74 8.34 4.53
N THR A 358 -24.86 9.40 5.33
CA THR A 358 -26.10 10.16 5.53
C THR A 358 -26.47 10.94 4.25
#